data_f9dfcaca65f22cf09668a45fd17551f8
#
_entry.id   f9dfcaca65f22cf09668a45fd17551f8
#
_cell.length_a   1.000
_cell.length_b   1.000
_cell.length_c   1.000
_cell.angle_alpha   90.00
_cell.angle_beta   90.00
_cell.angle_gamma   90.00
#
_symmetry.space_group_name_H-M   'P 1'
#
loop_
_entity.id
_entity.type
_entity.pdbx_description
1 polymer ?
#
loop_
_entity_poly.entity_id
_entity_poly.type
_entity_poly.pdbx_seq_one_letter_code
_entity_poly.pdbx_strand_id
1 'polypeptide(L)'
;PSDGIKRRTFLQTGGGAGLAAWAAPMLVMSRVWGANDTIGVGVIGPGRRGQQLMGDFNRLKGFQYVAVSDVNARRMDQVAVGKDWKKCQDFRALLELKEVDAVIVATPDHWHALNSIYACMAGKDVYVEKPMTLTIAEGRAMVNAARHYNCVVQCGSQQRSDARCRTGCEWVRNQRAGKVTV
;
A
#
# COMPACT_ATOMS: atom_id res chain seq x y z
N PRO A 1 26.61 34.04 -16.97
CA PRO A 1 26.28 32.90 -17.77
C PRO A 1 26.81 31.65 -17.11
N SER A 2 25.92 30.83 -16.52
CA SER A 2 26.26 29.59 -15.82
C SER A 2 26.23 28.45 -16.85
N ASP A 3 27.39 27.97 -17.24
CA ASP A 3 27.51 26.76 -18.05
C ASP A 3 27.13 25.53 -17.21
N GLY A 4 25.93 25.02 -17.46
CA GLY A 4 25.43 23.79 -16.89
C GLY A 4 26.16 22.58 -17.49
N ILE A 5 26.81 21.79 -16.66
CA ILE A 5 27.47 20.53 -17.05
C ILE A 5 26.45 19.60 -17.70
N LYS A 6 26.64 19.27 -18.98
CA LYS A 6 25.75 18.38 -19.74
C LYS A 6 25.84 16.95 -19.19
N ARG A 7 24.72 16.27 -18.99
CA ARG A 7 24.60 14.90 -18.45
C ARG A 7 25.57 13.87 -19.09
N ARG A 8 25.92 14.06 -20.36
CA ARG A 8 26.87 13.20 -21.07
C ARG A 8 28.31 13.33 -20.58
N THR A 9 28.74 14.54 -20.15
CA THR A 9 30.09 14.79 -19.67
C THR A 9 30.31 14.16 -18.29
N PHE A 10 29.27 14.11 -17.44
CA PHE A 10 29.35 13.48 -16.12
C PHE A 10 29.60 11.96 -16.21
N LEU A 11 29.06 11.31 -17.26
CA LEU A 11 29.23 9.84 -17.45
C LEU A 11 30.59 9.47 -18.10
N GLN A 12 31.29 10.40 -18.73
CA GLN A 12 32.56 10.16 -19.42
C GLN A 12 33.80 10.44 -18.56
N THR A 13 33.69 11.22 -17.49
CA THR A 13 34.82 11.59 -16.62
C THR A 13 34.93 10.76 -15.34
N GLY A 14 34.02 9.81 -15.10
CA GLY A 14 34.00 8.91 -13.92
C GLY A 14 34.89 7.67 -14.02
N GLY A 15 35.85 7.61 -14.93
CA GLY A 15 36.77 6.50 -15.09
C GLY A 15 38.00 6.60 -14.18
N GLY A 16 37.86 6.47 -12.88
CA GLY A 16 38.94 6.39 -11.90
C GLY A 16 38.72 5.21 -10.96
N ALA A 17 39.54 4.18 -11.09
CA ALA A 17 39.54 3.03 -10.19
C ALA A 17 39.82 3.49 -8.74
N GLY A 18 38.84 3.31 -7.82
CA GLY A 18 39.09 3.57 -6.40
C GLY A 18 37.87 3.67 -5.48
N LEU A 19 36.63 3.67 -5.97
CA LEU A 19 35.45 3.83 -5.12
C LEU A 19 34.42 2.68 -5.24
N ALA A 20 34.86 1.52 -5.71
CA ALA A 20 33.94 0.36 -5.89
C ALA A 20 33.62 -0.42 -4.61
N ALA A 21 34.19 -0.07 -3.45
CA ALA A 21 34.05 -0.88 -2.23
C ALA A 21 33.00 -0.40 -1.23
N TRP A 22 32.41 0.81 -1.40
CA TRP A 22 31.44 1.38 -0.43
C TRP A 22 30.01 1.56 -0.97
N ALA A 23 29.76 1.25 -2.23
CA ALA A 23 28.41 1.36 -2.83
C ALA A 23 27.68 0.03 -2.92
N ALA A 24 28.24 -1.06 -2.40
CA ALA A 24 27.69 -2.40 -2.54
C ALA A 24 26.51 -2.80 -1.64
N PRO A 25 26.14 -2.10 -0.54
CA PRO A 25 24.96 -2.54 0.23
C PRO A 25 23.66 -1.80 -0.11
N MET A 26 23.61 -0.91 -1.08
CA MET A 26 22.39 -0.18 -1.44
C MET A 26 21.81 -0.54 -2.80
N LEU A 27 22.18 -1.65 -3.37
CA LEU A 27 21.30 -2.36 -4.27
C LEU A 27 20.28 -3.13 -3.39
N VAL A 28 19.44 -2.40 -2.67
CA VAL A 28 18.10 -2.89 -2.38
C VAL A 28 17.58 -3.32 -3.73
N MET A 29 17.39 -4.62 -3.90
CA MET A 29 16.73 -5.17 -5.07
C MET A 29 15.33 -4.56 -5.12
N SER A 30 15.22 -3.32 -5.63
CA SER A 30 13.99 -2.86 -6.22
C SER A 30 13.74 -3.88 -7.34
N ARG A 31 12.80 -4.77 -7.12
CA ARG A 31 12.32 -5.65 -8.16
C ARG A 31 12.09 -4.77 -9.39
N VAL A 32 12.89 -4.95 -10.42
CA VAL A 32 12.64 -4.28 -11.70
C VAL A 32 11.38 -4.93 -12.24
N TRP A 33 10.26 -4.28 -12.07
CA TRP A 33 8.99 -4.73 -12.61
C TRP A 33 9.08 -4.70 -14.12
N GLY A 34 9.06 -5.86 -14.74
CA GLY A 34 8.85 -5.97 -16.18
C GLY A 34 7.42 -5.59 -16.55
N ALA A 35 7.17 -5.20 -17.78
CA ALA A 35 5.84 -4.85 -18.26
C ALA A 35 4.78 -5.96 -18.10
N ASN A 36 5.21 -7.20 -17.78
CA ASN A 36 4.37 -8.39 -17.60
C ASN A 36 4.29 -8.85 -16.12
N ASP A 37 4.92 -8.14 -15.18
CA ASP A 37 4.90 -8.55 -13.79
C ASP A 37 3.56 -8.21 -13.14
N THR A 38 2.95 -9.20 -12.52
CA THR A 38 1.69 -9.05 -11.79
C THR A 38 1.98 -8.83 -10.32
N ILE A 39 1.40 -7.79 -9.72
CA ILE A 39 1.54 -7.47 -8.29
C ILE A 39 0.82 -8.53 -7.47
N GLY A 40 1.53 -9.20 -6.58
CA GLY A 40 0.96 -10.12 -5.60
C GLY A 40 0.37 -9.37 -4.41
N VAL A 41 -0.93 -9.50 -4.19
CA VAL A 41 -1.64 -8.80 -3.12
C VAL A 41 -2.06 -9.77 -2.01
N GLY A 42 -1.66 -9.46 -0.78
CA GLY A 42 -2.16 -10.11 0.43
C GLY A 42 -3.33 -9.32 1.03
N VAL A 43 -4.28 -10.00 1.65
CA VAL A 43 -5.41 -9.35 2.35
C VAL A 43 -5.37 -9.69 3.82
N ILE A 44 -5.23 -8.69 4.68
CA ILE A 44 -5.25 -8.82 6.13
C ILE A 44 -6.60 -8.34 6.64
N GLY A 45 -7.39 -9.24 7.23
CA GLY A 45 -8.75 -8.99 7.66
C GLY A 45 -9.78 -9.07 6.53
N PRO A 46 -9.97 -10.24 5.87
CA PRO A 46 -10.95 -10.44 4.82
C PRO A 46 -12.38 -10.56 5.38
N GLY A 47 -12.74 -9.67 6.31
CA GLY A 47 -14.10 -9.51 6.82
C GLY A 47 -15.03 -8.87 5.78
N ARG A 48 -16.22 -8.42 6.21
CA ARG A 48 -17.19 -7.78 5.31
C ARG A 48 -16.57 -6.65 4.48
N ARG A 49 -15.78 -5.77 5.14
CA ARG A 49 -15.15 -4.65 4.45
C ARG A 49 -14.00 -5.10 3.54
N GLY A 50 -13.17 -6.03 4.01
CA GLY A 50 -12.11 -6.60 3.19
C GLY A 50 -12.64 -7.22 1.91
N GLN A 51 -13.74 -7.98 1.97
CA GLN A 51 -14.38 -8.57 0.79
C GLN A 51 -14.94 -7.51 -0.19
N GLN A 52 -15.51 -6.41 0.32
CA GLN A 52 -15.94 -5.29 -0.53
C GLN A 52 -14.76 -4.67 -1.28
N LEU A 53 -13.64 -4.41 -0.57
CA LEU A 53 -12.43 -3.89 -1.19
C LEU A 53 -11.88 -4.86 -2.24
N MET A 54 -11.84 -6.15 -1.94
CA MET A 54 -11.43 -7.17 -2.91
C MET A 54 -12.30 -7.12 -4.18
N GLY A 55 -13.61 -6.94 -4.03
CA GLY A 55 -14.53 -6.77 -5.15
C GLY A 55 -14.27 -5.50 -5.96
N ASP A 56 -13.96 -4.39 -5.30
CA ASP A 56 -13.63 -3.13 -5.97
C ASP A 56 -12.29 -3.21 -6.71
N PHE A 57 -11.29 -3.81 -6.10
CA PHE A 57 -9.98 -4.01 -6.71
C PHE A 57 -10.02 -4.97 -7.90
N ASN A 58 -10.92 -5.96 -7.94
CA ASN A 58 -11.08 -6.87 -9.08
C ASN A 58 -11.39 -6.16 -10.42
N ARG A 59 -11.76 -4.88 -10.39
CA ARG A 59 -11.94 -4.05 -11.59
C ARG A 59 -10.63 -3.54 -12.17
N LEU A 60 -9.55 -3.65 -11.42
CA LEU A 60 -8.20 -3.23 -11.84
C LEU A 60 -7.49 -4.39 -12.54
N LYS A 61 -6.44 -4.08 -13.29
CA LYS A 61 -5.58 -5.05 -13.97
C LYS A 61 -4.16 -4.96 -13.40
N GLY A 62 -3.35 -5.98 -13.63
CA GLY A 62 -1.93 -5.98 -13.27
C GLY A 62 -1.65 -6.41 -11.82
N PHE A 63 -2.61 -7.02 -11.12
CA PHE A 63 -2.41 -7.63 -9.82
C PHE A 63 -3.18 -8.94 -9.67
N GLN A 64 -2.82 -9.72 -8.67
CA GLN A 64 -3.54 -10.94 -8.26
C GLN A 64 -3.51 -11.09 -6.74
N TYR A 65 -4.58 -11.63 -6.16
CA TYR A 65 -4.56 -12.05 -4.76
C TYR A 65 -3.77 -13.35 -4.63
N VAL A 66 -2.83 -13.39 -3.69
CA VAL A 66 -1.97 -14.56 -3.45
C VAL A 66 -2.11 -15.12 -2.04
N ALA A 67 -2.57 -14.30 -1.08
CA ALA A 67 -2.69 -14.71 0.32
C ALA A 67 -3.79 -13.96 1.06
N VAL A 68 -4.33 -14.59 2.10
CA VAL A 68 -5.28 -13.99 3.05
C VAL A 68 -4.87 -14.28 4.48
N SER A 69 -5.10 -13.33 5.39
CA SER A 69 -4.86 -13.49 6.82
C SER A 69 -6.04 -13.01 7.65
N ASP A 70 -6.51 -13.85 8.57
CA ASP A 70 -7.50 -13.50 9.59
C ASP A 70 -7.33 -14.43 10.79
N VAL A 71 -7.53 -13.94 12.00
CA VAL A 71 -7.52 -14.76 13.22
C VAL A 71 -8.65 -15.82 13.21
N ASN A 72 -9.72 -15.56 12.44
CA ASN A 72 -10.82 -16.47 12.23
C ASN A 72 -10.58 -17.35 10.99
N ALA A 73 -10.15 -18.60 11.20
CA ALA A 73 -9.88 -19.54 10.11
C ALA A 73 -11.07 -19.76 9.19
N ARG A 74 -12.30 -19.83 9.72
CA ARG A 74 -13.52 -20.03 8.90
C ARG A 74 -13.71 -18.89 7.89
N ARG A 75 -13.34 -17.66 8.26
CA ARG A 75 -13.46 -16.50 7.37
C ARG A 75 -12.49 -16.60 6.20
N MET A 76 -11.26 -17.04 6.46
CA MET A 76 -10.29 -17.31 5.39
C MET A 76 -10.77 -18.41 4.46
N ASP A 77 -11.32 -19.48 5.00
CA ASP A 77 -11.86 -20.60 4.20
C ASP A 77 -13.00 -20.14 3.28
N GLN A 78 -13.91 -19.31 3.79
CA GLN A 78 -15.02 -18.76 3.00
C GLN A 78 -14.54 -17.89 1.83
N VAL A 79 -13.53 -17.05 2.05
CA VAL A 79 -13.04 -16.10 1.05
C VAL A 79 -12.14 -16.79 0.02
N ALA A 80 -11.41 -17.83 0.42
CA ALA A 80 -10.47 -18.55 -0.42
C ALA A 80 -11.09 -19.77 -1.14
N VAL A 81 -12.40 -19.96 -1.10
CA VAL A 81 -13.06 -21.08 -1.79
C VAL A 81 -12.71 -21.08 -3.27
N GLY A 82 -12.16 -22.21 -3.76
CA GLY A 82 -11.75 -22.38 -5.16
C GLY A 82 -10.58 -21.51 -5.59
N LYS A 83 -9.81 -20.99 -4.64
CA LYS A 83 -8.61 -20.18 -4.89
C LYS A 83 -7.38 -20.86 -4.30
N ASP A 84 -6.27 -20.75 -5.01
CA ASP A 84 -4.95 -21.22 -4.56
C ASP A 84 -4.23 -20.10 -3.77
N TRP A 85 -4.93 -19.54 -2.78
CA TRP A 85 -4.38 -18.50 -1.92
C TRP A 85 -3.83 -19.10 -0.64
N LYS A 86 -2.68 -18.61 -0.20
CA LYS A 86 -2.13 -18.98 1.10
C LYS A 86 -2.98 -18.39 2.21
N LYS A 87 -3.30 -19.22 3.20
CA LYS A 87 -4.10 -18.83 4.38
C LYS A 87 -3.19 -18.76 5.59
N CYS A 88 -3.06 -17.59 6.19
CA CYS A 88 -2.20 -17.32 7.34
C CYS A 88 -3.06 -16.83 8.51
N GLN A 89 -3.08 -17.54 9.62
CA GLN A 89 -3.83 -17.09 10.80
C GLN A 89 -3.12 -15.91 11.48
N ASP A 90 -1.80 -15.87 11.44
CA ASP A 90 -0.97 -14.73 11.83
C ASP A 90 -0.60 -13.90 10.59
N PHE A 91 -0.91 -12.60 10.61
CA PHE A 91 -0.60 -11.70 9.49
C PHE A 91 0.90 -11.58 9.21
N ARG A 92 1.75 -11.80 10.22
CA ARG A 92 3.21 -11.77 10.05
C ARG A 92 3.69 -12.86 9.11
N ALA A 93 3.11 -14.05 9.21
CA ALA A 93 3.39 -15.14 8.27
C ALA A 93 2.98 -14.80 6.82
N LEU A 94 1.91 -14.00 6.63
CA LEU A 94 1.55 -13.48 5.30
C LEU A 94 2.61 -12.50 4.79
N LEU A 95 3.14 -11.64 5.66
CA LEU A 95 4.16 -10.65 5.28
C LEU A 95 5.52 -11.28 4.91
N GLU A 96 5.83 -12.48 5.40
CA GLU A 96 7.04 -13.23 5.06
C GLU A 96 6.98 -13.86 3.67
N LEU A 97 5.81 -13.93 3.05
CA LEU A 97 5.64 -14.51 1.72
C LEU A 97 6.31 -13.64 0.66
N LYS A 98 7.18 -14.25 -0.14
CA LYS A 98 7.92 -13.55 -1.21
C LYS A 98 7.03 -13.11 -2.36
N GLU A 99 5.95 -13.84 -2.62
CA GLU A 99 4.95 -13.55 -3.64
C GLU A 99 4.00 -12.41 -3.28
N VAL A 100 4.00 -11.93 -2.04
CA VAL A 100 3.25 -10.75 -1.62
C VAL A 100 4.11 -9.51 -1.85
N ASP A 101 3.61 -8.56 -2.61
CA ASP A 101 4.25 -7.27 -2.90
C ASP A 101 3.54 -6.12 -2.18
N ALA A 102 2.23 -6.21 -2.06
CA ALA A 102 1.40 -5.22 -1.40
C ALA A 102 0.33 -5.90 -0.53
N VAL A 103 -0.19 -5.17 0.45
CA VAL A 103 -1.26 -5.66 1.33
C VAL A 103 -2.44 -4.71 1.41
N ILE A 104 -3.64 -5.29 1.49
CA ILE A 104 -4.86 -4.59 1.86
C ILE A 104 -5.11 -4.88 3.35
N VAL A 105 -5.12 -3.84 4.18
CA VAL A 105 -5.41 -3.91 5.61
C VAL A 105 -6.85 -3.45 5.85
N ALA A 106 -7.72 -4.39 6.24
CA ALA A 106 -9.14 -4.16 6.51
C ALA A 106 -9.59 -4.84 7.81
N THR A 107 -8.70 -4.86 8.78
CA THR A 107 -8.92 -5.32 10.15
C THR A 107 -9.79 -4.33 10.95
N PRO A 108 -10.14 -4.61 12.21
CA PRO A 108 -10.65 -3.56 13.10
C PRO A 108 -9.65 -2.41 13.28
N ASP A 109 -10.17 -1.21 13.51
CA ASP A 109 -9.44 0.06 13.48
C ASP A 109 -8.14 0.07 14.31
N HIS A 110 -8.17 -0.53 15.49
CA HIS A 110 -7.03 -0.59 16.42
C HIS A 110 -5.87 -1.49 15.93
N TRP A 111 -6.06 -2.24 14.85
CA TRP A 111 -5.01 -3.03 14.21
C TRP A 111 -4.41 -2.37 12.95
N HIS A 112 -5.05 -1.32 12.43
CA HIS A 112 -4.62 -0.69 11.18
C HIS A 112 -3.18 -0.21 11.21
N ALA A 113 -2.82 0.55 12.25
CA ALA A 113 -1.48 1.10 12.38
C ALA A 113 -0.43 -0.01 12.50
N LEU A 114 -0.67 -0.98 13.39
CA LEU A 114 0.29 -2.06 13.64
C LEU A 114 0.52 -2.89 12.39
N ASN A 115 -0.56 -3.35 11.73
CA ASN A 115 -0.46 -4.14 10.51
C ASN A 115 0.29 -3.39 9.40
N SER A 116 0.01 -2.09 9.24
CA SER A 116 0.65 -1.27 8.22
C SER A 116 2.14 -1.03 8.50
N ILE A 117 2.50 -0.80 9.76
CA ILE A 117 3.91 -0.63 10.16
C ILE A 117 4.69 -1.92 9.89
N TYR A 118 4.16 -3.08 10.29
CA TYR A 118 4.81 -4.37 10.02
C TYR A 118 4.92 -4.67 8.52
N ALA A 119 3.89 -4.30 7.73
CA ALA A 119 3.95 -4.43 6.29
C ALA A 119 5.08 -3.58 5.69
N CYS A 120 5.22 -2.32 6.10
CA CYS A 120 6.34 -1.47 5.69
C CYS A 120 7.69 -2.06 6.11
N MET A 121 7.81 -2.59 7.34
CA MET A 121 9.03 -3.26 7.81
C MET A 121 9.40 -4.47 6.95
N ALA A 122 8.40 -5.16 6.41
CA ALA A 122 8.57 -6.28 5.48
C ALA A 122 8.75 -5.83 4.02
N GLY A 123 8.86 -4.52 3.75
CA GLY A 123 9.03 -3.95 2.41
C GLY A 123 7.80 -4.10 1.50
N LYS A 124 6.59 -4.16 2.09
CA LYS A 124 5.34 -4.28 1.34
C LYS A 124 4.61 -2.95 1.30
N ASP A 125 4.05 -2.62 0.13
CA ASP A 125 3.14 -1.49 -0.03
C ASP A 125 1.80 -1.75 0.66
N VAL A 126 1.12 -0.70 1.09
CA VAL A 126 -0.07 -0.82 1.95
C VAL A 126 -1.24 0.01 1.44
N TYR A 127 -2.37 -0.64 1.27
CA TYR A 127 -3.68 0.02 1.27
C TYR A 127 -4.37 -0.26 2.60
N VAL A 128 -4.59 0.76 3.43
CA VAL A 128 -5.22 0.62 4.75
C VAL A 128 -6.59 1.28 4.78
N GLU A 129 -7.60 0.58 5.33
CA GLU A 129 -8.93 1.14 5.49
C GLU A 129 -8.98 2.34 6.45
N LYS A 130 -10.03 3.14 6.29
CA LYS A 130 -10.31 4.24 7.21
C LYS A 130 -11.02 3.71 8.48
N PRO A 131 -10.82 4.33 9.63
CA PRO A 131 -9.80 5.34 9.94
C PRO A 131 -8.40 4.73 9.88
N MET A 132 -7.45 5.50 9.35
CA MET A 132 -6.09 5.00 9.14
C MET A 132 -5.42 4.54 10.45
N THR A 133 -5.72 5.22 11.56
CA THR A 133 -5.19 4.94 12.89
C THR A 133 -6.20 5.28 13.96
N LEU A 134 -6.01 4.76 15.15
CA LEU A 134 -6.82 5.08 16.32
C LEU A 134 -6.35 6.37 17.01
N THR A 135 -5.04 6.62 16.97
CA THR A 135 -4.42 7.79 17.62
C THR A 135 -3.51 8.56 16.67
N ILE A 136 -3.27 9.85 17.00
CA ILE A 136 -2.34 10.69 16.24
C ILE A 136 -0.90 10.14 16.32
N ALA A 137 -0.50 9.58 17.46
CA ALA A 137 0.81 9.00 17.66
C ALA A 137 1.05 7.80 16.71
N GLU A 138 0.05 6.92 16.57
CA GLU A 138 0.10 5.82 15.60
C GLU A 138 0.23 6.32 14.17
N GLY A 139 -0.52 7.36 13.81
CA GLY A 139 -0.43 7.98 12.48
C GLY A 139 0.98 8.50 12.18
N ARG A 140 1.63 9.11 13.17
CA ARG A 140 3.02 9.55 13.03
C ARG A 140 3.98 8.37 12.87
N ALA A 141 3.78 7.31 13.64
CA ALA A 141 4.58 6.10 13.53
C ALA A 141 4.46 5.44 12.14
N MET A 142 3.24 5.38 11.58
CA MET A 142 3.02 4.88 10.23
C MET A 142 3.75 5.72 9.17
N VAL A 143 3.67 7.07 9.26
CA VAL A 143 4.39 7.96 8.33
C VAL A 143 5.90 7.73 8.41
N ASN A 144 6.43 7.57 9.62
CA ASN A 144 7.86 7.32 9.81
C ASN A 144 8.26 5.96 9.21
N ALA A 145 7.47 4.90 9.44
CA ALA A 145 7.72 3.58 8.86
C ALA A 145 7.66 3.62 7.33
N ALA A 146 6.61 4.20 6.75
CA ALA A 146 6.47 4.29 5.29
C ALA A 146 7.68 4.98 4.64
N ARG A 147 8.15 6.08 5.23
CA ARG A 147 9.32 6.82 4.74
C ARG A 147 10.62 6.07 4.94
N HIS A 148 10.81 5.46 6.13
CA HIS A 148 12.03 4.73 6.46
C HIS A 148 12.24 3.52 5.54
N TYR A 149 11.16 2.77 5.27
CA TYR A 149 11.20 1.57 4.44
C TYR A 149 10.88 1.84 2.96
N ASN A 150 10.67 3.11 2.58
CA ASN A 150 10.37 3.54 1.21
C ASN A 150 9.15 2.81 0.60
N CYS A 151 8.08 2.65 1.39
CA CYS A 151 6.85 2.00 0.98
C CYS A 151 5.77 3.03 0.61
N VAL A 152 4.91 2.66 -0.34
CA VAL A 152 3.69 3.41 -0.66
C VAL A 152 2.59 3.01 0.33
N VAL A 153 2.04 4.00 1.03
CA VAL A 153 0.90 3.79 1.95
C VAL A 153 -0.26 4.67 1.53
N GLN A 154 -1.39 4.04 1.20
CA GLN A 154 -2.62 4.72 0.82
C GLN A 154 -3.73 4.45 1.83
N CYS A 155 -4.38 5.52 2.32
CA CYS A 155 -5.59 5.40 3.14
C CYS A 155 -6.84 5.25 2.28
N GLY A 156 -7.71 4.31 2.64
CA GLY A 156 -8.97 3.98 1.97
C GLY A 156 -10.07 5.03 2.14
N SER A 157 -9.85 6.23 1.66
CA SER A 157 -10.81 7.34 1.69
C SER A 157 -11.66 7.40 0.40
N GLN A 158 -12.27 6.29 0.03
CA GLN A 158 -12.96 6.09 -1.25
C GLN A 158 -14.08 7.09 -1.53
N GLN A 159 -14.77 7.60 -0.50
CA GLN A 159 -15.84 8.59 -0.69
C GLN A 159 -15.34 9.92 -1.28
N ARG A 160 -14.06 10.24 -1.13
CA ARG A 160 -13.45 11.41 -1.78
C ARG A 160 -13.40 11.29 -3.30
N SER A 161 -13.48 10.06 -3.82
CA SER A 161 -13.50 9.74 -5.24
C SER A 161 -14.91 9.38 -5.75
N ASP A 162 -15.93 9.29 -4.86
CA ASP A 162 -17.32 9.00 -5.23
C ASP A 162 -17.96 10.23 -5.88
N ALA A 163 -18.54 10.04 -7.08
CA ALA A 163 -19.14 11.12 -7.86
C ALA A 163 -20.29 11.80 -7.12
N ARG A 164 -21.09 11.06 -6.35
CA ARG A 164 -22.23 11.61 -5.59
C ARG A 164 -21.74 12.50 -4.46
N CYS A 165 -20.71 12.07 -3.73
CA CYS A 165 -20.10 12.88 -2.68
C CYS A 165 -19.48 14.16 -3.25
N ARG A 166 -18.79 14.05 -4.40
CA ARG A 166 -18.23 15.20 -5.10
C ARG A 166 -19.30 16.18 -5.52
N THR A 167 -20.37 15.72 -6.17
CA THR A 167 -21.52 16.55 -6.58
C THR A 167 -22.16 17.24 -5.38
N GLY A 168 -22.37 16.53 -4.27
CA GLY A 168 -22.87 17.14 -3.03
C GLY A 168 -21.98 18.27 -2.50
N CYS A 169 -20.66 18.06 -2.47
CA CYS A 169 -19.70 19.10 -2.08
C CYS A 169 -19.72 20.32 -3.05
N GLU A 170 -19.87 20.07 -4.35
CA GLU A 170 -19.97 21.14 -5.36
C GLU A 170 -21.25 21.97 -5.18
N TRP A 171 -22.37 21.31 -4.86
CA TRP A 171 -23.62 22.03 -4.57
C TRP A 171 -23.51 22.93 -3.35
N VAL A 172 -22.89 22.46 -2.27
CA VAL A 172 -22.65 23.27 -1.07
C VAL A 172 -21.74 24.45 -1.39
N ARG A 173 -20.60 24.22 -2.05
CA ARG A 173 -19.62 25.25 -2.41
C ARG A 173 -20.23 26.32 -3.34
N ASN A 174 -21.09 25.93 -4.24
CA ASN A 174 -21.76 26.81 -5.20
C ASN A 174 -23.08 27.39 -4.67
N GLN A 175 -23.34 27.26 -3.34
CA GLN A 175 -24.53 27.75 -2.65
C GLN A 175 -25.87 27.23 -3.22
N ARG A 176 -25.85 26.14 -4.02
CA ARG A 176 -27.09 25.52 -4.56
C ARG A 176 -27.91 24.85 -3.48
N ALA A 177 -27.33 24.49 -2.34
CA ALA A 177 -28.01 23.97 -1.17
C ALA A 177 -28.39 25.07 -0.15
N GLY A 178 -28.29 26.35 -0.53
CA GLY A 178 -28.50 27.48 0.35
C GLY A 178 -27.26 27.82 1.18
N LYS A 179 -27.37 28.83 2.06
CA LYS A 179 -26.28 29.27 2.94
C LYS A 179 -26.08 28.23 4.05
N VAL A 180 -24.87 27.70 4.15
CA VAL A 180 -24.48 26.86 5.28
C VAL A 180 -24.24 27.77 6.49
N THR A 181 -25.02 27.55 7.56
CA THR A 181 -24.83 28.21 8.87
C THR A 181 -24.18 27.22 9.81
N VAL A 182 -23.17 27.66 10.52
CA VAL A 182 -22.48 26.92 11.59
C VAL A 182 -22.94 27.47 12.92
#